data_7bf4c82fcaa47e88f26167629dba1b62
#
_entry.id   7bf4c82fcaa47e88f26167629dba1b62
#
_cell.length_a   1.000
_cell.length_b   1.000
_cell.length_c   1.000
_cell.angle_alpha   90.00
_cell.angle_beta   90.00
_cell.angle_gamma   90.00
#
_symmetry.space_group_name_H-M   'P 1'
#
loop_
_entity.id
_entity.type
_entity.pdbx_description
1 polymer ?
#
loop_
_entity_poly.entity_id
_entity_poly.type
_entity_poly.pdbx_seq_one_letter_code
_entity_poly.pdbx_strand_id
1 'polypeptide(L)'
;MKKNVVFLIAVASEHEYLNKKHGGFKYFQYSIPSWKYWCEKNNVELFIYDTPDDDEHVMHKPTWQRWFDVFVQLEKNNIDYDKIALIDACTIIRWDTPNFFDFVNNGEVNTFRSLENIRWIHEGVSGYANFFKQHYPDFTFDLKRYSSCGWQIFDKEHKKFLNTLKDFYYTNYDEIMKLQNDEVKRGT
;
A
#
# COMPACT_ATOMS: atom_id res chain seq x y z
N MET A 1 14.90 -4.10 21.73
CA MET A 1 13.71 -4.96 21.55
C MET A 1 13.08 -4.53 20.24
N LYS A 2 12.92 -5.43 19.28
CA LYS A 2 12.28 -5.11 17.99
C LYS A 2 10.86 -4.66 18.25
N LYS A 3 10.45 -3.59 17.57
CA LYS A 3 9.09 -3.06 17.66
C LYS A 3 8.32 -3.39 16.39
N ASN A 4 7.02 -3.51 16.50
CA ASN A 4 6.16 -3.45 15.34
C ASN A 4 6.13 -2.02 14.81
N VAL A 5 5.98 -1.86 13.49
CA VAL A 5 5.97 -0.55 12.82
C VAL A 5 4.67 -0.38 12.03
N VAL A 6 4.04 0.76 12.19
CA VAL A 6 3.04 1.26 11.24
C VAL A 6 3.77 2.15 10.24
N PHE A 7 3.76 1.76 8.98
CA PHE A 7 4.30 2.53 7.86
C PHE A 7 3.14 3.22 7.14
N LEU A 8 3.01 4.51 7.38
CA LEU A 8 1.91 5.34 6.89
C LEU A 8 2.37 6.15 5.68
N ILE A 9 1.75 5.95 4.52
CA ILE A 9 2.10 6.66 3.30
C ILE A 9 1.25 7.92 3.19
N ALA A 10 1.86 9.05 3.48
CA ALA A 10 1.24 10.36 3.49
C ALA A 10 1.82 11.32 2.44
N VAL A 11 2.21 10.78 1.28
CA VAL A 11 2.74 11.60 0.18
C VAL A 11 1.63 12.49 -0.35
N ALA A 12 1.79 13.80 -0.19
CA ALA A 12 0.91 14.78 -0.80
C ALA A 12 1.19 14.82 -2.30
N SER A 13 0.18 14.55 -3.12
CA SER A 13 0.32 14.67 -4.56
C SER A 13 0.57 16.13 -4.93
N GLU A 14 1.62 16.42 -5.67
CA GLU A 14 1.86 17.75 -6.26
C GLU A 14 0.90 18.04 -7.42
N HIS A 15 0.11 17.07 -7.83
CA HIS A 15 -0.83 17.27 -8.92
C HIS A 15 -1.88 18.31 -8.52
N GLU A 16 -1.94 19.43 -9.23
CA GLU A 16 -2.79 20.57 -8.91
C GLU A 16 -4.27 20.19 -8.71
N TYR A 17 -4.78 19.27 -9.51
CA TYR A 17 -6.15 18.76 -9.38
C TYR A 17 -6.38 18.03 -8.06
N LEU A 18 -5.46 17.15 -7.65
CA LEU A 18 -5.59 16.40 -6.42
C LEU A 18 -5.39 17.30 -5.19
N ASN A 19 -4.47 18.26 -5.26
CA ASN A 19 -4.30 19.26 -4.22
C ASN A 19 -5.54 20.14 -4.06
N LYS A 20 -6.15 20.55 -5.15
CA LYS A 20 -7.38 21.35 -5.15
C LYS A 20 -8.58 20.56 -4.60
N LYS A 21 -8.68 19.27 -4.95
CA LYS A 21 -9.78 18.39 -4.52
C LYS A 21 -9.64 17.95 -3.06
N HIS A 22 -8.42 17.65 -2.60
CA HIS A 22 -8.17 17.01 -1.30
C HIS A 22 -7.43 17.91 -0.31
N GLY A 23 -7.08 19.15 -0.68
CA GLY A 23 -6.41 20.09 0.21
C GLY A 23 -4.95 19.75 0.53
N GLY A 24 -4.28 18.98 -0.31
CA GLY A 24 -2.90 18.58 -0.11
C GLY A 24 -2.70 17.81 1.20
N PHE A 25 -1.65 18.16 1.96
CA PHE A 25 -1.35 17.51 3.23
C PHE A 25 -2.47 17.63 4.29
N LYS A 26 -3.35 18.61 4.18
CA LYS A 26 -4.52 18.74 5.07
C LYS A 26 -5.43 17.52 5.02
N TYR A 27 -5.39 16.75 3.94
CA TYR A 27 -6.15 15.51 3.82
C TYR A 27 -5.82 14.52 4.94
N PHE A 28 -4.61 14.56 5.45
CA PHE A 28 -4.13 13.64 6.49
C PHE A 28 -4.30 14.19 7.92
N GLN A 29 -4.89 15.38 8.09
CA GLN A 29 -4.97 16.08 9.38
C GLN A 29 -5.66 15.28 10.51
N TYR A 30 -6.53 14.33 10.18
CA TYR A 30 -7.23 13.47 11.15
C TYR A 30 -6.61 12.07 11.22
N SER A 31 -6.14 11.57 10.11
CA SER A 31 -5.54 10.24 10.01
C SER A 31 -4.25 10.15 10.82
N ILE A 32 -3.28 11.01 10.53
CA ILE A 32 -1.97 10.99 11.21
C ILE A 32 -2.11 11.08 12.74
N PRO A 33 -2.88 12.01 13.33
CA PRO A 33 -3.07 12.05 14.78
C PRO A 33 -3.72 10.78 15.35
N SER A 34 -4.69 10.17 14.63
CA SER A 34 -5.33 8.94 15.10
C SER A 34 -4.34 7.78 15.17
N TRP A 35 -3.51 7.63 14.14
CA TRP A 35 -2.45 6.61 14.11
C TRP A 35 -1.36 6.88 15.14
N LYS A 36 -0.95 8.13 15.31
CA LYS A 36 0.03 8.51 16.32
C LYS A 36 -0.44 8.11 17.73
N TYR A 37 -1.65 8.49 18.09
CA TYR A 37 -2.24 8.11 19.38
C TYR A 37 -2.29 6.59 19.58
N TRP A 38 -2.77 5.85 18.57
CA TRP A 38 -2.87 4.40 18.63
C TRP A 38 -1.50 3.72 18.77
N CYS A 39 -0.52 4.18 18.00
CA CYS A 39 0.85 3.65 18.05
C CYS A 39 1.50 3.89 19.41
N GLU A 40 1.38 5.10 19.96
CA GLU A 40 1.89 5.44 21.29
C GLU A 40 1.26 4.54 22.37
N LYS A 41 -0.07 4.38 22.35
CA LYS A 41 -0.82 3.54 23.27
C LYS A 41 -0.39 2.07 23.24
N ASN A 42 -0.06 1.54 22.06
CA ASN A 42 0.27 0.12 21.85
C ASN A 42 1.78 -0.15 21.80
N ASN A 43 2.63 0.83 22.08
CA ASN A 43 4.09 0.74 21.98
C ASN A 43 4.57 0.26 20.59
N VAL A 44 3.93 0.79 19.53
CA VAL A 44 4.22 0.55 18.12
C VAL A 44 4.95 1.78 17.57
N GLU A 45 5.95 1.58 16.72
CA GLU A 45 6.63 2.67 16.02
C GLU A 45 5.74 3.19 14.89
N LEU A 46 5.61 4.52 14.76
CA LEU A 46 4.95 5.14 13.62
C LEU A 46 5.99 5.75 12.70
N PHE A 47 6.08 5.26 11.47
CA PHE A 47 6.87 5.85 10.40
C PHE A 47 5.94 6.51 9.37
N ILE A 48 6.09 7.82 9.19
CA ILE A 48 5.32 8.58 8.19
C ILE A 48 6.21 8.80 6.98
N TYR A 49 5.83 8.20 5.87
CA TYR A 49 6.49 8.37 4.58
C TYR A 49 5.78 9.48 3.82
N ASP A 50 6.31 10.68 3.85
CA ASP A 50 5.74 11.90 3.28
C ASP A 50 6.56 12.46 2.11
N THR A 51 7.82 12.04 2.00
CA THR A 51 8.73 12.49 0.95
C THR A 51 9.07 11.31 0.05
N PRO A 52 8.58 11.30 -1.21
CA PRO A 52 8.91 10.23 -2.15
C PRO A 52 10.40 10.26 -2.51
N ASP A 53 10.94 9.09 -2.85
CA ASP A 53 12.26 9.02 -3.46
C ASP A 53 12.25 9.71 -4.83
N ASP A 54 13.42 10.27 -5.24
CA ASP A 54 13.59 11.00 -6.50
C ASP A 54 13.59 10.08 -7.75
N ASP A 55 13.15 8.83 -7.61
CA ASP A 55 13.01 7.90 -8.72
C ASP A 55 11.82 8.28 -9.59
N GLU A 56 12.06 8.68 -10.83
CA GLU A 56 11.06 9.15 -11.78
C GLU A 56 9.93 8.13 -12.00
N HIS A 57 10.25 6.85 -12.01
CA HIS A 57 9.25 5.79 -12.17
C HIS A 57 8.32 5.66 -10.97
N VAL A 58 8.85 5.87 -9.79
CA VAL A 58 8.11 5.80 -8.55
C VAL A 58 7.28 7.06 -8.31
N MET A 59 7.79 8.23 -8.69
CA MET A 59 7.10 9.52 -8.58
C MET A 59 5.74 9.54 -9.26
N HIS A 60 5.61 8.88 -10.40
CA HIS A 60 4.35 8.82 -11.13
C HIS A 60 3.28 7.93 -10.46
N LYS A 61 3.68 7.07 -9.52
CA LYS A 61 2.78 6.13 -8.83
C LYS A 61 3.12 6.01 -7.34
N PRO A 62 2.81 7.04 -6.53
CA PRO A 62 3.10 7.02 -5.09
C PRO A 62 2.53 5.80 -4.36
N THR A 63 1.43 5.24 -4.86
CA THR A 63 0.80 4.06 -4.29
C THR A 63 1.65 2.79 -4.39
N TRP A 64 2.60 2.72 -5.33
CA TRP A 64 3.53 1.60 -5.46
C TRP A 64 4.74 1.74 -4.53
N GLN A 65 5.15 2.97 -4.20
CA GLN A 65 6.28 3.26 -3.31
C GLN A 65 6.16 2.53 -1.98
N ARG A 66 4.95 2.38 -1.46
CA ARG A 66 4.71 1.65 -0.21
C ARG A 66 5.30 0.24 -0.21
N TRP A 67 5.24 -0.47 -1.33
CA TRP A 67 5.78 -1.83 -1.43
C TRP A 67 7.26 -1.85 -1.79
N PHE A 68 7.72 -0.89 -2.59
CA PHE A 68 9.08 -0.87 -3.10
C PHE A 68 10.07 -0.30 -2.08
N ASP A 69 9.64 0.66 -1.28
CA ASP A 69 10.53 1.45 -0.45
C ASP A 69 10.41 1.17 1.05
N VAL A 70 9.38 0.44 1.48
CA VAL A 70 9.12 0.22 2.91
C VAL A 70 10.35 -0.26 3.67
N PHE A 71 11.03 -1.29 3.18
CA PHE A 71 12.21 -1.83 3.86
C PHE A 71 13.41 -0.89 3.74
N VAL A 72 13.58 -0.27 2.57
CA VAL A 72 14.69 0.68 2.31
C VAL A 72 14.57 1.90 3.23
N GLN A 73 13.36 2.45 3.38
CA GLN A 73 13.13 3.62 4.23
C GLN A 73 13.34 3.30 5.71
N LEU A 74 12.87 2.15 6.19
CA LEU A 74 13.10 1.74 7.57
C LEU A 74 14.59 1.50 7.85
N GLU A 75 15.31 0.88 6.90
CA GLU A 75 16.76 0.66 7.02
C GLU A 75 17.54 1.98 6.98
N LYS A 76 17.22 2.91 6.05
CA LYS A 76 17.83 4.26 6.00
C LYS A 76 17.67 5.03 7.32
N ASN A 77 16.55 4.82 8.00
CA ASN A 77 16.24 5.49 9.28
C ASN A 77 16.66 4.67 10.51
N ASN A 78 17.39 3.57 10.34
CA ASN A 78 17.85 2.69 11.41
C ASN A 78 16.73 2.16 12.31
N ILE A 79 15.55 1.93 11.72
CA ILE A 79 14.39 1.38 12.43
C ILE A 79 14.42 -0.14 12.31
N ASP A 80 14.67 -0.82 13.44
CA ASP A 80 14.57 -2.28 13.51
C ASP A 80 13.15 -2.71 13.87
N TYR A 81 12.61 -3.64 13.11
CA TYR A 81 11.21 -4.05 13.20
C TYR A 81 11.06 -5.58 13.31
N ASP A 82 9.96 -5.99 13.89
CA ASP A 82 9.46 -7.37 13.82
C ASP A 82 8.44 -7.51 12.68
N LYS A 83 7.36 -6.73 12.74
CA LYS A 83 6.32 -6.68 11.71
C LYS A 83 6.07 -5.24 11.28
N ILE A 84 5.64 -5.08 10.04
CA ILE A 84 5.32 -3.78 9.44
C ILE A 84 3.87 -3.82 8.96
N ALA A 85 3.06 -2.87 9.39
CA ALA A 85 1.74 -2.61 8.81
C ALA A 85 1.85 -1.47 7.79
N LEU A 86 1.66 -1.79 6.51
CA LEU A 86 1.49 -0.81 5.44
C LEU A 86 0.08 -0.28 5.45
N ILE A 87 -0.07 1.02 5.68
CA ILE A 87 -1.38 1.64 5.87
C ILE A 87 -1.55 2.84 4.94
N ASP A 88 -2.68 2.91 4.28
CA ASP A 88 -3.06 4.11 3.54
C ASP A 88 -3.32 5.26 4.50
N ALA A 89 -2.67 6.40 4.27
CA ALA A 89 -2.82 7.59 5.11
C ALA A 89 -4.22 8.22 5.07
N CYS A 90 -5.11 7.76 4.20
CA CYS A 90 -6.52 8.17 4.22
C CYS A 90 -7.38 7.41 5.24
N THR A 91 -6.78 6.46 5.97
CA THR A 91 -7.48 5.67 6.99
C THR A 91 -7.41 6.32 8.37
N ILE A 92 -8.46 6.15 9.16
CA ILE A 92 -8.51 6.58 10.56
C ILE A 92 -8.66 5.33 11.42
N ILE A 93 -7.80 5.20 12.43
CA ILE A 93 -7.93 4.11 13.39
C ILE A 93 -8.73 4.55 14.61
N ARG A 94 -9.60 3.68 15.10
CA ARG A 94 -10.33 3.95 16.36
C ARG A 94 -9.37 3.84 17.54
N TRP A 95 -9.55 4.71 18.51
CA TRP A 95 -8.73 4.78 19.71
C TRP A 95 -8.75 3.49 20.58
N ASP A 96 -9.85 2.73 20.50
CA ASP A 96 -10.08 1.49 21.25
C ASP A 96 -9.73 0.22 20.46
N THR A 97 -9.23 0.35 19.23
CA THR A 97 -8.77 -0.80 18.44
C THR A 97 -7.65 -1.53 19.20
N PRO A 98 -7.78 -2.85 19.42
CA PRO A 98 -6.72 -3.64 20.06
C PRO A 98 -5.45 -3.64 19.21
N ASN A 99 -4.34 -4.06 19.80
CA ASN A 99 -3.10 -4.23 19.05
C ASN A 99 -3.25 -5.38 18.05
N PHE A 100 -3.49 -5.06 16.79
CA PHE A 100 -3.74 -6.05 15.75
C PHE A 100 -2.50 -6.89 15.41
N PHE A 101 -1.31 -6.46 15.76
CA PHE A 101 -0.09 -7.27 15.60
C PHE A 101 -0.09 -8.53 16.47
N ASP A 102 -0.88 -8.55 17.54
CA ASP A 102 -1.00 -9.70 18.43
C ASP A 102 -1.79 -10.87 17.78
N PHE A 103 -2.50 -10.58 16.70
CA PHE A 103 -3.32 -11.55 15.96
C PHE A 103 -2.70 -12.03 14.64
N VAL A 104 -1.48 -11.60 14.35
CA VAL A 104 -0.80 -11.83 13.07
C VAL A 104 0.27 -12.91 13.20
N ASN A 105 0.21 -13.92 12.36
CA ASN A 105 1.21 -14.97 12.27
C ASN A 105 2.45 -14.50 11.50
N ASN A 106 3.63 -15.03 11.88
CA ASN A 106 4.86 -14.81 11.12
C ASN A 106 4.84 -15.61 9.81
N GLY A 107 5.50 -15.08 8.79
CA GLY A 107 5.59 -15.71 7.47
C GLY A 107 4.31 -15.61 6.63
N GLU A 108 3.27 -14.95 7.14
CA GLU A 108 2.01 -14.74 6.41
C GLU A 108 1.81 -13.26 6.10
N VAL A 109 1.43 -12.95 4.85
CA VAL A 109 0.92 -11.62 4.50
C VAL A 109 -0.50 -11.51 5.04
N ASN A 110 -0.68 -10.65 6.04
CA ASN A 110 -1.98 -10.43 6.65
C ASN A 110 -2.63 -9.19 6.05
N THR A 111 -3.86 -9.35 5.61
CA THR A 111 -4.66 -8.28 5.02
C THR A 111 -6.12 -8.52 5.33
N PHE A 112 -6.95 -7.51 5.24
CA PHE A 112 -8.38 -7.77 5.35
C PHE A 112 -9.03 -7.86 3.97
N ARG A 113 -10.02 -8.72 3.93
CA ARG A 113 -10.82 -8.93 2.75
C ARG A 113 -11.84 -7.79 2.63
N SER A 114 -11.81 -7.07 1.52
CA SER A 114 -12.87 -6.11 1.23
C SER A 114 -14.11 -6.86 0.75
N LEU A 115 -15.17 -6.81 1.54
CA LEU A 115 -16.47 -7.40 1.19
C LEU A 115 -17.52 -6.35 0.84
N GLU A 116 -17.14 -5.07 0.86
CA GLU A 116 -18.12 -3.98 0.91
C GLU A 116 -18.86 -3.72 -0.39
N ASN A 117 -18.31 -4.10 -1.53
CA ASN A 117 -18.98 -3.87 -2.81
C ASN A 117 -18.73 -5.02 -3.79
N ILE A 118 -19.55 -6.04 -3.72
CA ILE A 118 -19.47 -7.21 -4.60
C ILE A 118 -19.54 -6.78 -6.08
N ARG A 119 -20.33 -5.75 -6.40
CA ARG A 119 -20.44 -5.24 -7.76
C ARG A 119 -19.11 -4.64 -8.23
N TRP A 120 -18.48 -3.80 -7.43
CA TRP A 120 -17.17 -3.22 -7.74
C TRP A 120 -16.08 -4.30 -7.88
N ILE A 121 -16.07 -5.27 -6.97
CA ILE A 121 -15.13 -6.40 -7.05
C ILE A 121 -15.38 -7.22 -8.31
N HIS A 122 -16.64 -7.49 -8.64
CA HIS A 122 -16.97 -8.33 -9.78
C HIS A 122 -16.75 -7.60 -11.11
N GLU A 123 -17.18 -6.36 -11.25
CA GLU A 123 -17.10 -5.61 -12.49
C GLU A 123 -15.71 -4.97 -12.68
N GLY A 124 -15.18 -4.32 -11.65
CA GLY A 124 -13.87 -3.67 -11.68
C GLY A 124 -12.72 -4.67 -11.68
N VAL A 125 -12.62 -5.46 -10.62
CA VAL A 125 -11.46 -6.36 -10.44
C VAL A 125 -11.45 -7.49 -11.47
N SER A 126 -12.62 -8.02 -11.87
CA SER A 126 -12.68 -9.01 -12.94
C SER A 126 -12.31 -8.42 -14.30
N GLY A 127 -12.66 -7.16 -14.55
CA GLY A 127 -12.23 -6.44 -15.76
C GLY A 127 -10.73 -6.35 -15.86
N TYR A 128 -10.07 -5.91 -14.77
CA TYR A 128 -8.61 -5.87 -14.66
C TYR A 128 -7.98 -7.25 -14.83
N ALA A 129 -8.49 -8.26 -14.14
CA ALA A 129 -7.97 -9.62 -14.22
C ALA A 129 -8.06 -10.20 -15.62
N ASN A 130 -9.18 -10.00 -16.32
CA ASN A 130 -9.35 -10.44 -17.70
C ASN A 130 -8.42 -9.71 -18.67
N PHE A 131 -8.19 -8.42 -18.43
CA PHE A 131 -7.26 -7.64 -19.22
C PHE A 131 -5.82 -8.13 -19.02
N PHE A 132 -5.38 -8.34 -17.78
CA PHE A 132 -4.08 -8.91 -17.49
C PHE A 132 -3.88 -10.29 -18.13
N LYS A 133 -4.92 -11.13 -18.12
CA LYS A 133 -4.86 -12.45 -18.73
C LYS A 133 -4.65 -12.43 -20.25
N GLN A 134 -5.06 -11.36 -20.94
CA GLN A 134 -4.80 -11.20 -22.38
C GLN A 134 -3.30 -11.00 -22.67
N HIS A 135 -2.57 -10.36 -21.74
CA HIS A 135 -1.14 -10.09 -21.88
C HIS A 135 -0.27 -11.14 -21.17
N TYR A 136 -0.79 -11.75 -20.13
CA TYR A 136 -0.13 -12.79 -19.32
C TYR A 136 -1.03 -14.01 -19.26
N PRO A 137 -1.00 -14.91 -20.28
CA PRO A 137 -1.93 -16.05 -20.39
C PRO A 137 -1.96 -16.97 -19.17
N ASP A 138 -0.82 -17.10 -18.48
CA ASP A 138 -0.67 -17.92 -17.26
C ASP A 138 -1.17 -17.21 -15.99
N PHE A 139 -1.61 -15.95 -16.10
CA PHE A 139 -2.15 -15.22 -14.97
C PHE A 139 -3.46 -15.84 -14.50
N THR A 140 -3.50 -16.22 -13.23
CA THR A 140 -4.69 -16.76 -12.57
C THR A 140 -5.19 -15.77 -11.51
N PHE A 141 -6.48 -15.59 -11.44
CA PHE A 141 -7.13 -14.71 -10.51
C PHE A 141 -8.30 -15.41 -9.80
N ASP A 142 -8.31 -15.33 -8.48
CA ASP A 142 -9.40 -15.82 -7.65
C ASP A 142 -10.06 -14.66 -6.89
N LEU A 143 -11.27 -14.28 -7.29
CA LEU A 143 -12.05 -13.22 -6.65
C LEU A 143 -12.24 -13.43 -5.14
N LYS A 144 -12.24 -14.70 -4.70
CA LYS A 144 -12.37 -15.01 -3.28
C LYS A 144 -11.13 -14.64 -2.47
N ARG A 145 -10.00 -14.45 -3.14
CA ARG A 145 -8.71 -14.07 -2.53
C ARG A 145 -8.38 -12.60 -2.71
N TYR A 146 -9.30 -11.81 -3.28
CA TYR A 146 -9.09 -10.38 -3.39
C TYR A 146 -8.96 -9.74 -2.01
N SER A 147 -7.89 -9.03 -1.81
CA SER A 147 -7.56 -8.36 -0.57
C SER A 147 -7.39 -6.86 -0.76
N SER A 148 -7.73 -6.09 0.27
CA SER A 148 -7.47 -4.65 0.27
C SER A 148 -5.98 -4.36 0.32
N CYS A 149 -5.50 -3.48 -0.55
CA CYS A 149 -4.12 -2.99 -0.50
C CYS A 149 -3.93 -1.81 0.46
N GLY A 150 -5.00 -1.26 1.02
CA GLY A 150 -4.94 -0.14 1.97
C GLY A 150 -4.51 -0.52 3.39
N TRP A 151 -4.42 -1.81 3.69
CA TRP A 151 -3.98 -2.34 4.97
C TRP A 151 -3.37 -3.73 4.78
N GLN A 152 -2.08 -3.84 5.01
CA GLN A 152 -1.34 -5.10 4.85
C GLN A 152 -0.26 -5.18 5.93
N ILE A 153 -0.03 -6.38 6.48
CA ILE A 153 1.05 -6.62 7.43
C ILE A 153 2.04 -7.60 6.84
N PHE A 154 3.30 -7.23 6.93
CA PHE A 154 4.47 -7.98 6.48
C PHE A 154 5.47 -8.18 7.63
N ASP A 155 6.36 -9.14 7.47
CA ASP A 155 7.56 -9.32 8.27
C ASP A 155 8.82 -9.35 7.38
N LYS A 156 9.98 -9.61 7.97
CA LYS A 156 11.27 -9.63 7.25
C LYS A 156 11.35 -10.69 6.15
N GLU A 157 10.59 -11.77 6.27
CA GLU A 157 10.60 -12.87 5.29
C GLU A 157 10.01 -12.40 3.95
N HIS A 158 9.11 -11.43 3.97
CA HIS A 158 8.48 -10.87 2.77
C HIS A 158 9.37 -9.91 1.97
N LYS A 159 10.52 -9.48 2.51
CA LYS A 159 11.44 -8.54 1.82
C LYS A 159 11.83 -9.07 0.44
N LYS A 160 12.15 -10.37 0.33
CA LYS A 160 12.51 -10.99 -0.96
C LYS A 160 11.36 -10.92 -1.95
N PHE A 161 10.14 -11.21 -1.51
CA PHE A 161 8.95 -11.13 -2.36
C PHE A 161 8.71 -9.71 -2.87
N LEU A 162 8.77 -8.71 -2.00
CA LEU A 162 8.56 -7.30 -2.40
C LEU A 162 9.67 -6.79 -3.31
N ASN A 163 10.91 -7.21 -3.12
CA ASN A 163 12.00 -6.92 -4.06
C ASN A 163 11.74 -7.54 -5.45
N THR A 164 11.27 -8.80 -5.51
CA THR A 164 10.88 -9.41 -6.78
C THR A 164 9.75 -8.64 -7.48
N LEU A 165 8.78 -8.14 -6.71
CA LEU A 165 7.70 -7.29 -7.24
C LEU A 165 8.25 -5.96 -7.78
N LYS A 166 9.19 -5.34 -7.08
CA LYS A 166 9.89 -4.14 -7.50
C LYS A 166 10.64 -4.36 -8.82
N ASP A 167 11.45 -5.41 -8.89
CA ASP A 167 12.22 -5.77 -10.08
C ASP A 167 11.30 -6.04 -11.27
N PHE A 168 10.19 -6.75 -11.06
CA PHE A 168 9.19 -6.97 -12.10
C PHE A 168 8.58 -5.66 -12.60
N TYR A 169 8.22 -4.76 -11.69
CA TYR A 169 7.65 -3.46 -12.04
C TYR A 169 8.60 -2.63 -12.90
N TYR A 170 9.87 -2.50 -12.51
CA TYR A 170 10.84 -1.73 -13.26
C TYR A 170 11.19 -2.36 -14.62
N THR A 171 11.32 -3.68 -14.65
CA THR A 171 11.60 -4.42 -15.90
C THR A 171 10.49 -4.25 -16.93
N ASN A 172 9.23 -4.16 -16.50
CA ASN A 172 8.06 -4.11 -17.37
C ASN A 172 7.35 -2.74 -17.33
N TYR A 173 8.04 -1.69 -16.87
CA TYR A 173 7.42 -0.39 -16.61
C TYR A 173 6.64 0.17 -17.78
N ASP A 174 7.24 0.23 -18.96
CA ASP A 174 6.61 0.81 -20.16
C ASP A 174 5.36 0.03 -20.57
N GLU A 175 5.39 -1.29 -20.47
CA GLU A 175 4.23 -2.14 -20.76
C GLU A 175 3.12 -1.92 -19.73
N ILE A 176 3.44 -1.89 -18.44
CA ILE A 176 2.50 -1.64 -17.37
C ILE A 176 1.84 -0.26 -17.54
N MET A 177 2.62 0.78 -17.86
CA MET A 177 2.09 2.13 -18.08
C MET A 177 1.20 2.20 -19.33
N LYS A 178 1.58 1.51 -20.39
CA LYS A 178 0.74 1.41 -21.59
C LYS A 178 -0.60 0.75 -21.29
N LEU A 179 -0.58 -0.36 -20.56
CA LEU A 179 -1.79 -1.08 -20.16
C LEU A 179 -2.70 -0.19 -19.29
N GLN A 180 -2.15 0.52 -18.32
CA GLN A 180 -2.90 1.46 -17.48
C GLN A 180 -3.53 2.60 -18.29
N ASN A 181 -2.79 3.18 -19.23
CA ASN A 181 -3.28 4.28 -20.06
C ASN A 181 -4.38 3.82 -21.03
N ASP A 182 -4.30 2.61 -21.56
CA ASP A 182 -5.32 2.03 -22.44
C ASP A 182 -6.62 1.75 -21.67
N GLU A 183 -6.53 1.43 -20.40
CA GLU A 183 -7.67 1.23 -19.53
C GLU A 183 -8.43 2.53 -19.24
N VAL A 184 -7.71 3.60 -18.93
CA VAL A 184 -8.30 4.95 -18.75
C VAL A 184 -9.04 5.39 -20.02
N LYS A 185 -8.55 5.04 -21.22
CA LYS A 185 -9.22 5.35 -22.49
C LYS A 185 -10.48 4.52 -22.74
N ARG A 186 -10.66 3.38 -22.10
CA ARG A 186 -11.84 2.50 -22.29
C ARG A 186 -13.05 2.93 -21.46
N GLY A 187 -12.96 4.01 -20.68
CA GLY A 187 -14.11 4.63 -20.00
C GLY A 187 -14.69 3.80 -18.88
N THR A 188 -13.82 3.10 -18.15
CA THR A 188 -14.18 2.45 -16.88
C THR A 188 -14.10 3.40 -15.71
#